data_fbacc9afe19cd953f6d86a59233c5285
#
_entry.id   fbacc9afe19cd953f6d86a59233c5285
#
_cell.length_a   1.000
_cell.length_b   1.000
_cell.length_c   1.000
_cell.angle_alpha   90.00
_cell.angle_beta   90.00
_cell.angle_gamma   90.00
#
_symmetry.space_group_name_H-M   'P 1'
#
loop_
_entity.id
_entity.type
_entity.pdbx_description
1 polymer ?
#
loop_
_entity_poly.entity_id
_entity_poly.type
_entity_poly.pdbx_seq_one_letter_code
_entity_poly.pdbx_strand_id
1 'polypeptide(L)'
;MQLPEPGAPADEFLNIYIVVRRATMYYMNHPLSVRLNDATIARLGRHAQRAHLAPRTLAQRYVEEGLRMDEHPLIRFADGPAGRRARLVGTGKDVWEIIAVVRDNDGDAAETARYLEIPLGLVQAAISYYGAYREEIDQWIEANEQQAAEAHAAWSAGQDAIRP
;
A
#
# COMPACT_ATOMS: atom_id res chain seq x y z
N MET A 1 -27.14 -0.17 16.19
CA MET A 1 -26.03 -0.71 17.00
C MET A 1 -25.84 0.23 18.18
N GLN A 2 -26.31 -0.19 19.36
CA GLN A 2 -26.37 0.64 20.57
C GLN A 2 -25.03 0.52 21.30
N LEU A 3 -24.45 1.66 21.67
CA LEU A 3 -23.23 1.70 22.48
C LEU A 3 -23.55 1.15 23.88
N PRO A 4 -22.66 0.36 24.51
CA PRO A 4 -22.88 -0.15 25.84
C PRO A 4 -22.86 0.97 26.87
N GLU A 5 -23.72 0.84 27.90
CA GLU A 5 -23.85 1.77 29.02
C GLU A 5 -22.56 1.86 29.86
N PRO A 6 -22.22 3.00 30.45
CA PRO A 6 -21.06 3.15 31.33
C PRO A 6 -21.31 2.43 32.66
N GLY A 7 -20.78 1.23 32.79
CA GLY A 7 -20.94 0.39 34.00
C GLY A 7 -20.81 -1.12 33.77
N ALA A 8 -20.57 -1.56 32.55
CA ALA A 8 -20.35 -2.97 32.28
C ALA A 8 -19.01 -3.47 32.90
N PRO A 9 -19.01 -4.66 33.54
CA PRO A 9 -17.82 -5.19 34.20
C PRO A 9 -16.69 -5.45 33.18
N ALA A 10 -15.45 -5.13 33.58
CA ALA A 10 -14.24 -5.22 32.76
C ALA A 10 -14.01 -6.60 32.14
N ASP A 11 -14.62 -7.64 32.69
CA ASP A 11 -14.51 -9.03 32.23
C ASP A 11 -15.19 -9.29 30.87
N GLU A 12 -16.21 -8.50 30.52
CA GLU A 12 -16.95 -8.68 29.26
C GLU A 12 -16.13 -8.17 28.06
N PHE A 13 -15.39 -7.06 28.24
CA PHE A 13 -14.47 -6.54 27.21
C PHE A 13 -13.25 -7.44 27.02
N LEU A 14 -12.76 -8.05 28.10
CA LEU A 14 -11.62 -8.98 28.02
C LEU A 14 -11.99 -10.23 27.22
N ASN A 15 -13.23 -10.72 27.36
CA ASN A 15 -13.72 -11.91 26.67
C ASN A 15 -13.89 -11.67 25.16
N ILE A 16 -14.39 -10.49 24.75
CA ILE A 16 -14.48 -10.10 23.33
C ILE A 16 -13.09 -9.97 22.71
N TYR A 17 -12.13 -9.37 23.43
CA TYR A 17 -10.75 -9.21 22.95
C TYR A 17 -10.01 -10.55 22.79
N ILE A 18 -10.26 -11.49 23.71
CA ILE A 18 -9.70 -12.85 23.64
C ILE A 18 -10.31 -13.66 22.51
N VAL A 19 -11.62 -13.51 22.25
CA VAL A 19 -12.32 -14.22 21.15
C VAL A 19 -11.85 -13.70 19.79
N VAL A 20 -11.69 -12.39 19.62
CA VAL A 20 -11.19 -11.79 18.38
C VAL A 20 -9.74 -12.20 18.13
N ARG A 21 -8.84 -12.18 19.15
CA ARG A 21 -7.47 -12.66 19.02
C ARG A 21 -7.39 -14.17 18.72
N ARG A 22 -8.23 -14.99 19.34
CA ARG A 22 -8.28 -16.43 19.06
C ARG A 22 -8.78 -16.74 17.65
N ALA A 23 -9.79 -16.03 17.17
CA ALA A 23 -10.27 -16.19 15.80
C ALA A 23 -9.17 -15.78 14.78
N THR A 24 -8.51 -14.65 14.97
CA THR A 24 -7.42 -14.20 14.10
C THR A 24 -6.24 -15.18 14.13
N MET A 25 -5.83 -15.70 15.30
CA MET A 25 -4.79 -16.73 15.40
C MET A 25 -5.18 -18.07 14.76
N TYR A 26 -6.46 -18.45 14.80
CA TYR A 26 -6.92 -19.70 14.20
C TYR A 26 -6.79 -19.70 12.68
N TYR A 27 -7.04 -18.54 12.03
CA TYR A 27 -6.88 -18.40 10.58
C TYR A 27 -5.43 -18.25 10.12
N MET A 28 -4.52 -17.79 10.97
CA MET A 28 -3.11 -17.56 10.59
C MET A 28 -2.28 -18.84 10.43
N ASN A 29 -2.75 -20.01 10.88
CA ASN A 29 -1.97 -21.26 10.87
C ASN A 29 -2.50 -22.35 9.92
N HIS A 30 -3.55 -22.08 9.13
CA HIS A 30 -4.06 -23.06 8.19
C HIS A 30 -3.63 -22.74 6.76
N PRO A 31 -2.86 -23.63 6.11
CA PRO A 31 -2.50 -23.41 4.69
C PRO A 31 -3.76 -23.47 3.83
N LEU A 32 -3.99 -22.40 3.06
CA LEU A 32 -5.03 -22.40 2.04
C LEU A 32 -4.53 -23.13 0.79
N SER A 33 -5.21 -24.21 0.43
CA SER A 33 -4.93 -24.93 -0.83
C SER A 33 -5.97 -24.55 -1.89
N VAL A 34 -5.49 -24.03 -3.02
CA VAL A 34 -6.32 -23.65 -4.16
C VAL A 34 -6.00 -24.53 -5.35
N ARG A 35 -7.03 -25.15 -5.95
CA ARG A 35 -6.89 -25.90 -7.19
C ARG A 35 -7.17 -24.98 -8.37
N LEU A 36 -6.19 -24.86 -9.26
CA LEU A 36 -6.29 -24.12 -10.50
C LEU A 36 -6.36 -25.09 -11.68
N ASN A 37 -7.04 -24.73 -12.76
CA ASN A 37 -7.02 -25.50 -13.99
C ASN A 37 -5.69 -25.32 -14.73
N ASP A 38 -5.37 -26.24 -15.62
CA ASP A 38 -4.08 -26.28 -16.34
C ASP A 38 -3.81 -25.01 -17.15
N ALA A 39 -4.84 -24.44 -17.77
CA ALA A 39 -4.72 -23.19 -18.53
C ALA A 39 -4.30 -22.00 -17.64
N THR A 40 -4.85 -21.91 -16.43
CA THR A 40 -4.50 -20.89 -15.45
C THR A 40 -3.08 -21.13 -14.92
N ILE A 41 -2.69 -22.38 -14.64
CA ILE A 41 -1.33 -22.71 -14.20
C ILE A 41 -0.32 -22.32 -15.29
N ALA A 42 -0.60 -22.64 -16.55
CA ALA A 42 0.29 -22.29 -17.67
C ALA A 42 0.40 -20.75 -17.84
N ARG A 43 -0.70 -20.00 -17.69
CA ARG A 43 -0.69 -18.53 -17.73
C ARG A 43 0.14 -17.95 -16.58
N LEU A 44 -0.08 -18.43 -15.35
CA LEU A 44 0.66 -18.02 -14.17
C LEU A 44 2.17 -18.24 -14.35
N GLY A 45 2.57 -19.41 -14.87
CA GLY A 45 3.97 -19.73 -15.16
C GLY A 45 4.61 -18.73 -16.14
N ARG A 46 3.92 -18.40 -17.23
CA ARG A 46 4.43 -17.40 -18.19
C ARG A 46 4.57 -16.00 -17.57
N HIS A 47 3.62 -15.58 -16.75
CA HIS A 47 3.70 -14.28 -16.05
C HIS A 47 4.81 -14.28 -15.01
N ALA A 48 4.98 -15.36 -14.27
CA ALA A 48 6.05 -15.52 -13.28
C ALA A 48 7.44 -15.42 -13.91
N GLN A 49 7.64 -16.06 -15.06
CA GLN A 49 8.90 -15.97 -15.82
C GLN A 49 9.21 -14.51 -16.22
N ARG A 50 8.22 -13.77 -16.75
CA ARG A 50 8.39 -12.36 -17.13
C ARG A 50 8.70 -11.46 -15.93
N ALA A 51 8.11 -11.76 -14.78
CA ALA A 51 8.31 -11.03 -13.54
C ALA A 51 9.57 -11.47 -12.76
N HIS A 52 10.31 -12.47 -13.25
CA HIS A 52 11.44 -13.10 -12.56
C HIS A 52 11.09 -13.59 -11.16
N LEU A 53 9.89 -14.14 -10.99
CA LEU A 53 9.35 -14.65 -9.72
C LEU A 53 9.03 -16.15 -9.82
N ALA A 54 9.01 -16.80 -8.65
CA ALA A 54 8.42 -18.14 -8.57
C ALA A 54 6.89 -18.07 -8.78
N PRO A 55 6.26 -19.04 -9.48
CA PRO A 55 4.81 -19.02 -9.72
C PRO A 55 3.98 -18.91 -8.43
N ARG A 56 4.41 -19.55 -7.35
CA ARG A 56 3.75 -19.48 -6.04
C ARG A 56 3.76 -18.06 -5.47
N THR A 57 4.90 -17.39 -5.54
CA THR A 57 5.06 -16.00 -5.06
C THR A 57 4.17 -15.06 -5.87
N LEU A 58 4.11 -15.24 -7.19
CA LEU A 58 3.24 -14.43 -8.03
C LEU A 58 1.75 -14.68 -7.74
N ALA A 59 1.36 -15.95 -7.52
CA ALA A 59 -0.01 -16.27 -7.14
C ALA A 59 -0.42 -15.62 -5.82
N GLN A 60 0.44 -15.71 -4.80
CA GLN A 60 0.21 -15.04 -3.51
C GLN A 60 0.05 -13.53 -3.70
N ARG A 61 0.94 -12.89 -4.44
CA ARG A 61 0.85 -11.46 -4.75
C ARG A 61 -0.47 -11.11 -5.44
N TYR A 62 -0.92 -11.88 -6.41
CA TYR A 62 -2.19 -11.63 -7.09
C TYR A 62 -3.41 -11.74 -6.16
N VAL A 63 -3.37 -12.65 -5.19
CA VAL A 63 -4.44 -12.75 -4.19
C VAL A 63 -4.44 -11.53 -3.28
N GLU A 64 -3.27 -11.13 -2.75
CA GLU A 64 -3.14 -9.97 -1.88
C GLU A 64 -3.53 -8.67 -2.58
N GLU A 65 -3.01 -8.42 -3.78
CA GLU A 65 -3.37 -7.25 -4.57
C GLU A 65 -4.85 -7.25 -4.96
N GLY A 66 -5.42 -8.42 -5.28
CA GLY A 66 -6.83 -8.56 -5.60
C GLY A 66 -7.72 -8.15 -4.44
N LEU A 67 -7.45 -8.64 -3.24
CA LEU A 67 -8.18 -8.27 -2.02
C LEU A 67 -8.08 -6.77 -1.75
N ARG A 68 -6.87 -6.20 -1.83
CA ARG A 68 -6.66 -4.76 -1.64
C ARG A 68 -7.40 -3.91 -2.68
N MET A 69 -7.49 -4.37 -3.93
CA MET A 69 -8.24 -3.67 -4.98
C MET A 69 -9.76 -3.76 -4.79
N ASP A 70 -10.26 -4.83 -4.19
CA ASP A 70 -11.68 -4.95 -3.83
C ASP A 70 -12.02 -4.05 -2.63
N GLU A 71 -11.15 -3.96 -1.64
CA GLU A 71 -11.28 -3.07 -0.48
C GLU A 71 -11.11 -1.59 -0.85
N HIS A 72 -10.23 -1.30 -1.84
CA HIS A 72 -9.90 0.05 -2.31
C HIS A 72 -10.05 0.14 -3.84
N PRO A 73 -11.27 0.31 -4.37
CA PRO A 73 -11.54 0.21 -5.82
C PRO A 73 -10.82 1.23 -6.70
N LEU A 74 -10.34 2.34 -6.12
CA LEU A 74 -9.58 3.38 -6.84
C LEU A 74 -8.06 3.13 -6.81
N ILE A 75 -7.61 2.02 -6.19
CA ILE A 75 -6.21 1.62 -6.17
C ILE A 75 -5.96 0.52 -7.21
N ARG A 76 -4.81 0.57 -7.84
CA ARG A 76 -4.24 -0.48 -8.71
C ARG A 76 -2.76 -0.63 -8.38
N PHE A 77 -2.20 -1.79 -8.69
CA PHE A 77 -0.78 -2.03 -8.53
C PHE A 77 -0.08 -1.92 -9.88
N ALA A 78 1.01 -1.17 -9.92
CA ALA A 78 1.82 -0.97 -11.12
C ALA A 78 3.31 -1.14 -10.83
N ASP A 79 4.03 -1.71 -11.80
CA ASP A 79 5.47 -1.79 -11.75
C ASP A 79 6.08 -0.42 -12.07
N GLY A 80 7.11 -0.03 -11.34
CA GLY A 80 7.90 1.17 -11.56
C GLY A 80 9.39 0.87 -11.38
N PRO A 81 10.29 1.84 -11.60
CA PRO A 81 11.74 1.64 -11.50
C PRO A 81 12.20 1.10 -10.14
N ALA A 82 11.56 1.54 -9.06
CA ALA A 82 11.87 1.11 -7.70
C ALA A 82 11.04 -0.10 -7.22
N GLY A 83 10.22 -0.71 -8.08
CA GLY A 83 9.40 -1.87 -7.76
C GLY A 83 7.91 -1.65 -8.00
N ARG A 84 7.12 -2.62 -7.53
CA ARG A 84 5.67 -2.62 -7.69
C ARG A 84 4.99 -1.88 -6.54
N ARG A 85 4.09 -0.94 -6.87
CA ARG A 85 3.51 0.00 -5.90
C ARG A 85 2.02 0.20 -6.13
N ALA A 86 1.33 0.60 -5.05
CA ALA A 86 -0.05 1.06 -5.09
C ALA A 86 -0.14 2.41 -5.81
N ARG A 87 -1.04 2.52 -6.79
CA ARG A 87 -1.23 3.68 -7.66
C ARG A 87 -2.70 4.03 -7.77
N LEU A 88 -3.02 5.31 -7.84
CA LEU A 88 -4.37 5.78 -8.09
C LEU A 88 -4.77 5.64 -9.56
N VAL A 89 -5.95 5.07 -9.77
CA VAL A 89 -6.54 4.91 -11.11
C VAL A 89 -6.68 6.28 -11.81
N GLY A 90 -6.25 6.33 -13.06
CA GLY A 90 -6.44 7.50 -13.93
C GLY A 90 -5.50 8.67 -13.69
N THR A 91 -4.60 8.62 -12.69
CA THR A 91 -3.69 9.74 -12.39
C THR A 91 -2.24 9.48 -12.77
N GLY A 92 -1.85 8.21 -12.86
CA GLY A 92 -0.44 7.84 -12.97
C GLY A 92 0.39 8.08 -11.69
N LYS A 93 -0.21 8.61 -10.61
CA LYS A 93 0.45 8.91 -9.34
C LYS A 93 0.40 7.72 -8.40
N ASP A 94 1.51 7.45 -7.73
CA ASP A 94 1.57 6.42 -6.68
C ASP A 94 0.95 6.97 -5.38
N VAL A 95 0.41 6.10 -4.53
CA VAL A 95 -0.23 6.52 -3.27
C VAL A 95 0.75 7.27 -2.37
N TRP A 96 2.00 6.80 -2.26
CA TRP A 96 3.02 7.44 -1.43
C TRP A 96 3.31 8.90 -1.87
N GLU A 97 3.28 9.21 -3.17
CA GLU A 97 3.47 10.57 -3.68
C GLU A 97 2.37 11.51 -3.18
N ILE A 98 1.13 11.02 -3.21
CA ILE A 98 -0.02 11.80 -2.73
C ILE A 98 0.05 11.99 -1.23
N ILE A 99 0.40 10.96 -0.46
CA ILE A 99 0.50 11.05 0.99
C ILE A 99 1.64 11.97 1.42
N ALA A 100 2.76 11.98 0.70
CA ALA A 100 3.83 12.96 0.94
C ALA A 100 3.30 14.40 0.81
N VAL A 101 2.59 14.70 -0.29
CA VAL A 101 2.01 16.04 -0.51
C VAL A 101 0.90 16.37 0.50
N VAL A 102 0.10 15.38 0.95
CA VAL A 102 -0.87 15.58 2.04
C VAL A 102 -0.16 16.02 3.33
N ARG A 103 0.98 15.42 3.65
CA ARG A 103 1.80 15.80 4.82
C ARG A 103 2.37 17.21 4.69
N ASP A 104 2.88 17.56 3.50
CA ASP A 104 3.42 18.90 3.22
C ASP A 104 2.34 20.00 3.29
N ASN A 105 1.07 19.63 3.13
CA ASN A 105 -0.09 20.50 3.27
C ASN A 105 -0.81 20.36 4.63
N ASP A 106 -0.11 19.98 5.69
CA ASP A 106 -0.66 19.85 7.06
C ASP A 106 -1.91 18.94 7.16
N GLY A 107 -2.03 17.97 6.24
CA GLY A 107 -3.16 17.05 6.17
C GLY A 107 -4.37 17.59 5.39
N ASP A 108 -4.29 18.75 4.77
CA ASP A 108 -5.39 19.33 3.97
C ASP A 108 -5.54 18.61 2.62
N ALA A 109 -6.53 17.73 2.56
CA ALA A 109 -6.85 16.98 1.35
C ALA A 109 -7.36 17.86 0.21
N ALA A 110 -8.05 18.97 0.51
CA ALA A 110 -8.58 19.86 -0.51
C ALA A 110 -7.47 20.70 -1.14
N GLU A 111 -6.53 21.22 -0.34
CA GLU A 111 -5.31 21.88 -0.81
C GLU A 111 -4.47 20.93 -1.67
N THR A 112 -4.25 19.70 -1.18
CA THR A 112 -3.54 18.65 -1.91
C THR A 112 -4.18 18.36 -3.27
N ALA A 113 -5.51 18.25 -3.32
CA ALA A 113 -6.24 18.01 -4.55
C ALA A 113 -6.04 19.15 -5.57
N ARG A 114 -6.05 20.41 -5.10
CA ARG A 114 -5.77 21.59 -5.93
C ARG A 114 -4.32 21.61 -6.43
N TYR A 115 -3.36 21.35 -5.53
CA TYR A 115 -1.93 21.33 -5.88
C TYR A 115 -1.59 20.26 -6.90
N LEU A 116 -2.15 19.06 -6.75
CA LEU A 116 -1.91 17.93 -7.64
C LEU A 116 -2.77 17.94 -8.90
N GLU A 117 -3.74 18.86 -9.00
CA GLU A 117 -4.72 18.97 -10.08
C GLU A 117 -5.52 17.66 -10.29
N ILE A 118 -5.92 17.02 -9.18
CA ILE A 118 -6.71 15.79 -9.19
C ILE A 118 -8.01 15.97 -8.37
N PRO A 119 -9.06 15.20 -8.67
CA PRO A 119 -10.29 15.22 -7.87
C PRO A 119 -10.04 14.91 -6.40
N LEU A 120 -10.70 15.66 -5.49
CA LEU A 120 -10.60 15.45 -4.04
C LEU A 120 -10.88 14.00 -3.62
N GLY A 121 -11.86 13.33 -4.26
CA GLY A 121 -12.18 11.93 -3.99
C GLY A 121 -11.02 10.97 -4.22
N LEU A 122 -10.07 11.30 -5.10
CA LEU A 122 -8.87 10.50 -5.31
C LEU A 122 -7.85 10.70 -4.17
N VAL A 123 -7.70 11.92 -3.67
CA VAL A 123 -6.87 12.17 -2.47
C VAL A 123 -7.44 11.43 -1.26
N GLN A 124 -8.76 11.48 -1.07
CA GLN A 124 -9.45 10.76 0.00
C GLN A 124 -9.25 9.23 -0.11
N ALA A 125 -9.28 8.69 -1.33
CA ALA A 125 -9.00 7.27 -1.56
C ALA A 125 -7.54 6.89 -1.20
N ALA A 126 -6.57 7.76 -1.51
CA ALA A 126 -5.17 7.56 -1.10
C ALA A 126 -5.03 7.59 0.43
N ILE A 127 -5.69 8.53 1.11
CA ILE A 127 -5.69 8.62 2.58
C ILE A 127 -6.34 7.38 3.21
N SER A 128 -7.46 6.89 2.64
CA SER A 128 -8.11 5.67 3.11
C SER A 128 -7.19 4.44 2.98
N TYR A 129 -6.52 4.29 1.84
CA TYR A 129 -5.53 3.23 1.63
C TYR A 129 -4.34 3.35 2.60
N TYR A 130 -3.82 4.55 2.80
CA TYR A 130 -2.75 4.82 3.75
C TYR A 130 -3.15 4.43 5.19
N GLY A 131 -4.39 4.65 5.59
CA GLY A 131 -4.91 4.24 6.90
C GLY A 131 -4.80 2.73 7.14
N ALA A 132 -4.98 1.91 6.09
CA ALA A 132 -4.88 0.45 6.15
C ALA A 132 -3.43 -0.07 5.99
N TYR A 133 -2.59 0.63 5.21
CA TYR A 133 -1.25 0.16 4.82
C TYR A 133 -0.16 1.20 5.12
N ARG A 134 -0.22 1.80 6.31
CA ARG A 134 0.66 2.90 6.74
C ARG A 134 2.14 2.56 6.58
N GLU A 135 2.58 1.46 7.15
CA GLU A 135 4.00 1.07 7.16
C GLU A 135 4.59 0.92 5.76
N GLU A 136 3.82 0.33 4.84
CA GLU A 136 4.24 0.19 3.45
C GLU A 136 4.44 1.55 2.78
N ILE A 137 3.50 2.47 2.97
CA ILE A 137 3.56 3.80 2.35
C ILE A 137 4.67 4.66 2.98
N ASP A 138 4.85 4.58 4.29
CA ASP A 138 5.92 5.29 4.99
C ASP A 138 7.30 4.85 4.52
N GLN A 139 7.51 3.54 4.30
CA GLN A 139 8.75 3.01 3.73
C GLN A 139 9.03 3.55 2.33
N TRP A 140 8.01 3.70 1.48
CA TRP A 140 8.18 4.29 0.15
C TRP A 140 8.56 5.77 0.21
N ILE A 141 7.95 6.55 1.13
CA ILE A 141 8.28 7.97 1.33
C ILE A 141 9.74 8.09 1.79
N GLU A 142 10.12 7.34 2.83
CA GLU A 142 11.49 7.36 3.36
C GLU A 142 12.54 6.96 2.31
N ALA A 143 12.29 5.90 1.55
CA ALA A 143 13.19 5.46 0.50
C ALA A 143 13.36 6.52 -0.60
N ASN A 144 12.29 7.23 -0.96
CA ASN A 144 12.34 8.32 -1.93
C ASN A 144 13.11 9.53 -1.40
N GLU A 145 12.92 9.91 -0.14
CA GLU A 145 13.64 11.00 0.51
C GLU A 145 15.15 10.71 0.56
N GLN A 146 15.54 9.49 0.94
CA GLN A 146 16.94 9.07 0.92
C GLN A 146 17.54 9.16 -0.49
N GLN A 147 16.85 8.62 -1.48
CA GLN A 147 17.31 8.66 -2.87
C GLN A 147 17.45 10.09 -3.39
N ALA A 148 16.53 10.97 -3.04
CA ALA A 148 16.59 12.39 -3.39
C ALA A 148 17.79 13.09 -2.74
N ALA A 149 18.06 12.81 -1.45
CA ALA A 149 19.20 13.36 -0.72
C ALA A 149 20.53 12.88 -1.32
N GLU A 150 20.66 11.60 -1.67
CA GLU A 150 21.84 11.04 -2.32
C GLU A 150 22.07 11.68 -3.71
N ALA A 151 21.01 11.82 -4.52
CA ALA A 151 21.08 12.44 -5.82
C ALA A 151 21.50 13.92 -5.72
N HIS A 152 20.96 14.65 -4.73
CA HIS A 152 21.35 16.04 -4.48
C HIS A 152 22.82 16.17 -4.05
N ALA A 153 23.30 15.29 -3.17
CA ALA A 153 24.70 15.28 -2.73
C ALA A 153 25.66 14.99 -3.91
N ALA A 154 25.32 14.00 -4.74
CA ALA A 154 26.09 13.67 -5.92
C ALA A 154 26.12 14.84 -6.93
N TRP A 155 24.97 15.49 -7.15
CA TRP A 155 24.90 16.68 -8.01
C TRP A 155 25.76 17.83 -7.48
N SER A 156 25.67 18.14 -6.17
CA SER A 156 26.46 19.20 -5.53
C SER A 156 27.96 18.93 -5.64
N ALA A 157 28.39 17.71 -5.38
CA ALA A 157 29.80 17.32 -5.53
C ALA A 157 30.28 17.48 -6.99
N GLY A 158 29.41 17.13 -7.96
CA GLY A 158 29.70 17.35 -9.37
C GLY A 158 29.87 18.85 -9.74
N GLN A 159 28.98 19.70 -9.17
CA GLN A 159 29.08 21.15 -9.37
C GLN A 159 30.39 21.74 -8.79
N ASP A 160 30.80 21.28 -7.60
CA ASP A 160 32.04 21.72 -6.97
C ASP A 160 33.28 21.27 -7.75
N ALA A 161 33.26 20.10 -8.35
CA ALA A 161 34.37 19.57 -9.16
C ALA A 161 34.59 20.30 -10.48
N ILE A 162 33.56 20.97 -11.02
CA ILE A 162 33.67 21.73 -12.28
C ILE A 162 33.90 23.25 -12.08
N ARG A 163 33.88 23.72 -10.82
CA ARG A 163 34.23 25.10 -10.50
C ARG A 163 35.76 25.26 -10.64
N PRO A 164 36.23 26.31 -11.40
CA PRO A 164 37.64 26.56 -11.55
C PRO A 164 38.32 27.03 -10.26
#